data_f0b8ea318fc6d2b36bbc9af9786e24a9
#
_entry.id   f0b8ea318fc6d2b36bbc9af9786e24a9
#
_cell.length_a   1.000
_cell.length_b   1.000
_cell.length_c   1.000
_cell.angle_alpha   90.00
_cell.angle_beta   90.00
_cell.angle_gamma   90.00
#
_symmetry.space_group_name_H-M   'P 1'
#
loop_
_entity.id
_entity.type
_entity.pdbx_description
1 polymer ?
#
loop_
_entity_poly.entity_id
_entity_poly.type
_entity_poly.pdbx_seq_one_letter_code
_entity_poly.pdbx_strand_id
1 'polypeptide(L)'
;MEELKLYEGRPADCTGRLEKEIHTYDLLDKLGIQFWRTDHGWMKADTMEDCHVIDACLNATVCKNLFLCNRQKTNFYLLMMPGDKPFKTKELSHQLGIARLSFAAPEDMEQYLDCTPGSSSIMGLANDAENKVQLLMDEDIKAGEYLGCHPCINTSSLKLRTADVLETFLPAVHHEPIFVHLTGE
;
A
#
# COMPACT_ATOMS: atom_id res chain seq x y z
N MET A 1 -26.14 6.71 9.13
CA MET A 1 -24.80 6.36 8.58
C MET A 1 -23.95 5.82 9.72
N GLU A 2 -23.36 4.67 9.49
CA GLU A 2 -22.44 4.09 10.48
C GLU A 2 -21.16 4.92 10.48
N GLU A 3 -20.76 5.40 11.66
CA GLU A 3 -19.58 6.25 11.81
C GLU A 3 -18.32 5.39 11.85
N LEU A 4 -17.27 5.79 11.10
CA LEU A 4 -15.98 5.12 11.14
C LEU A 4 -15.35 5.26 12.53
N LYS A 5 -14.74 4.18 13.01
CA LYS A 5 -14.04 4.12 14.30
C LYS A 5 -12.57 3.81 14.09
N LEU A 6 -11.73 4.47 14.87
CA LEU A 6 -10.31 4.20 14.93
C LEU A 6 -10.03 3.16 16.03
N TYR A 7 -9.36 2.09 15.65
CA TYR A 7 -8.91 1.04 16.56
C TYR A 7 -7.39 1.02 16.60
N GLU A 8 -6.84 0.69 17.76
CA GLU A 8 -5.42 0.40 17.89
C GLU A 8 -5.20 -1.10 17.68
N GLY A 9 -4.34 -1.45 16.71
CA GLY A 9 -3.98 -2.82 16.44
C GLY A 9 -5.04 -3.65 15.71
N ARG A 10 -4.83 -4.95 15.76
CA ARG A 10 -5.69 -5.93 15.09
C ARG A 10 -7.04 -6.09 15.79
N PRO A 11 -8.06 -6.63 15.08
CA PRO A 11 -9.31 -6.99 15.73
C PRO A 11 -9.09 -8.03 16.84
N ALA A 12 -9.82 -7.90 17.95
CA ALA A 12 -9.80 -8.90 19.01
C ALA A 12 -10.34 -10.26 18.53
N ASP A 13 -11.28 -10.23 17.58
CA ASP A 13 -11.84 -11.41 16.93
C ASP A 13 -11.68 -11.26 15.40
N CYS A 14 -10.95 -12.19 14.80
CA CYS A 14 -10.70 -12.23 13.36
C CYS A 14 -11.64 -13.19 12.61
N THR A 15 -12.69 -13.70 13.26
CA THR A 15 -13.67 -14.58 12.61
C THR A 15 -14.31 -13.87 11.40
N GLY A 16 -14.32 -14.56 10.25
CA GLY A 16 -14.87 -14.03 9.00
C GLY A 16 -13.96 -13.11 8.21
N ARG A 17 -12.74 -12.83 8.71
CA ARG A 17 -11.74 -12.05 7.98
C ARG A 17 -10.91 -12.96 7.07
N LEU A 18 -10.40 -12.39 5.97
CA LEU A 18 -9.59 -13.13 5.01
C LEU A 18 -8.20 -13.43 5.58
N GLU A 19 -7.64 -14.58 5.21
CA GLU A 19 -6.31 -14.98 5.65
C GLU A 19 -5.23 -13.96 5.34
N LYS A 20 -5.25 -13.36 4.15
CA LYS A 20 -4.27 -12.31 3.76
C LYS A 20 -4.32 -11.08 4.66
N GLU A 21 -5.50 -10.69 5.14
CA GLU A 21 -5.65 -9.64 6.14
C GLU A 21 -5.04 -10.06 7.48
N ILE A 22 -5.37 -11.25 7.95
CA ILE A 22 -4.87 -11.81 9.21
C ILE A 22 -3.35 -11.96 9.17
N HIS A 23 -2.78 -12.45 8.07
CA HIS A 23 -1.34 -12.57 7.89
C HIS A 23 -0.62 -11.22 7.98
N THR A 24 -1.26 -10.15 7.50
CA THR A 24 -0.71 -8.78 7.64
C THR A 24 -0.62 -8.40 9.12
N TYR A 25 -1.68 -8.64 9.89
CA TYR A 25 -1.68 -8.34 11.33
C TYR A 25 -0.67 -9.20 12.09
N ASP A 26 -0.58 -10.49 11.77
CA ASP A 26 0.39 -11.40 12.37
C ASP A 26 1.82 -10.94 12.16
N LEU A 27 2.15 -10.49 10.94
CA LEU A 27 3.48 -9.98 10.62
C LEU A 27 3.80 -8.68 11.36
N LEU A 28 2.88 -7.74 11.39
CA LEU A 28 3.06 -6.47 12.11
C LEU A 28 3.26 -6.71 13.61
N ASP A 29 2.49 -7.60 14.21
CA ASP A 29 2.63 -7.97 15.61
C ASP A 29 3.97 -8.67 15.88
N LYS A 30 4.37 -9.59 15.01
CA LYS A 30 5.65 -10.29 15.11
C LYS A 30 6.84 -9.33 15.06
N LEU A 31 6.74 -8.28 14.24
CA LEU A 31 7.78 -7.26 14.11
C LEU A 31 7.73 -6.20 15.21
N GLY A 32 6.72 -6.22 16.07
CA GLY A 32 6.53 -5.22 17.12
C GLY A 32 6.14 -3.85 16.58
N ILE A 33 5.53 -3.79 15.40
CA ILE A 33 5.09 -2.55 14.76
C ILE A 33 3.70 -2.18 15.28
N GLN A 34 3.60 -1.01 15.91
CA GLN A 34 2.31 -0.44 16.30
C GLN A 34 1.58 0.08 15.06
N PHE A 35 0.29 -0.21 14.96
CA PHE A 35 -0.56 0.29 13.90
C PHE A 35 -1.96 0.60 14.39
N TRP A 36 -2.68 1.43 13.64
CA TRP A 36 -4.07 1.76 13.88
C TRP A 36 -4.89 1.32 12.68
N ARG A 37 -6.15 1.07 12.89
CA ARG A 37 -7.04 0.48 11.89
C ARG A 37 -8.41 1.15 11.94
N THR A 38 -9.01 1.31 10.76
CA THR A 38 -10.44 1.55 10.64
C THR A 38 -11.05 0.53 9.69
N ASP A 39 -12.20 0.00 10.06
CA ASP A 39 -12.97 -0.92 9.23
C ASP A 39 -14.07 -0.17 8.51
N HIS A 40 -14.16 -0.33 7.19
CA HIS A 40 -15.11 0.39 6.34
C HIS A 40 -15.77 -0.53 5.31
N GLY A 41 -16.07 -1.78 5.70
CA GLY A 41 -16.59 -2.82 4.82
C GLY A 41 -17.87 -2.49 4.07
N TRP A 42 -18.67 -1.54 4.58
CA TRP A 42 -19.85 -1.00 3.90
C TRP A 42 -19.53 0.09 2.88
N MET A 43 -18.31 0.62 2.89
CA MET A 43 -17.81 1.69 2.06
C MET A 43 -16.62 1.16 1.27
N LYS A 44 -16.75 1.04 -0.05
CA LYS A 44 -15.70 0.40 -0.87
C LYS A 44 -14.46 1.25 -1.11
N ALA A 45 -14.43 2.47 -0.59
CA ALA A 45 -13.33 3.42 -0.81
C ALA A 45 -13.02 3.67 -2.31
N ASP A 46 -14.06 3.62 -3.13
CA ASP A 46 -13.93 3.76 -4.58
C ASP A 46 -14.03 5.21 -5.05
N THR A 47 -14.52 6.11 -4.18
CA THR A 47 -14.66 7.54 -4.48
C THR A 47 -13.66 8.36 -3.68
N MET A 48 -13.34 9.56 -4.17
CA MET A 48 -12.50 10.51 -3.44
C MET A 48 -13.12 10.94 -2.10
N GLU A 49 -14.46 11.02 -2.06
CA GLU A 49 -15.18 11.35 -0.83
C GLU A 49 -15.02 10.25 0.23
N ASP A 50 -15.14 8.99 -0.17
CA ASP A 50 -14.91 7.85 0.72
C ASP A 50 -13.47 7.86 1.26
N CYS A 51 -12.49 8.10 0.38
CA CYS A 51 -11.09 8.20 0.78
C CYS A 51 -10.87 9.32 1.80
N HIS A 52 -11.46 10.49 1.61
CA HIS A 52 -11.33 11.62 2.55
C HIS A 52 -11.92 11.29 3.93
N VAL A 53 -13.03 10.56 3.99
CA VAL A 53 -13.62 10.12 5.26
C VAL A 53 -12.72 9.15 5.99
N ILE A 54 -12.11 8.20 5.26
CA ILE A 54 -11.16 7.23 5.82
C ILE A 54 -9.89 7.95 6.31
N ASP A 55 -9.33 8.83 5.49
CA ASP A 55 -8.14 9.61 5.84
C ASP A 55 -8.37 10.44 7.10
N ALA A 56 -9.54 11.07 7.23
CA ALA A 56 -9.90 11.84 8.40
C ALA A 56 -10.00 10.97 9.67
N CYS A 57 -10.57 9.78 9.56
CA CYS A 57 -10.67 8.84 10.67
C CYS A 57 -9.29 8.36 11.13
N LEU A 58 -8.41 8.03 10.19
CA LEU A 58 -7.05 7.60 10.47
C LEU A 58 -6.14 8.75 10.92
N ASN A 59 -6.50 9.99 10.61
CA ASN A 59 -5.60 11.14 10.67
C ASN A 59 -4.27 10.85 9.94
N ALA A 60 -4.38 10.29 8.76
CA ALA A 60 -3.28 9.96 7.86
C ALA A 60 -3.84 9.78 6.45
N THR A 61 -3.06 10.09 5.43
CA THR A 61 -3.47 9.90 4.04
C THR A 61 -3.19 8.45 3.61
N VAL A 62 -4.22 7.76 3.15
CA VAL A 62 -4.06 6.44 2.52
C VAL A 62 -3.37 6.62 1.19
N CYS A 63 -2.22 5.99 1.04
CA CYS A 63 -1.39 6.10 -0.14
C CYS A 63 -2.00 5.36 -1.32
N LYS A 64 -1.79 5.93 -2.51
CA LYS A 64 -2.04 5.26 -3.76
C LYS A 64 -0.92 4.23 -4.01
N ASN A 65 -1.29 2.99 -4.26
CA ASN A 65 -0.36 1.90 -4.56
C ASN A 65 -0.66 1.39 -5.96
N LEU A 66 0.25 1.66 -6.91
CA LEU A 66 0.08 1.33 -8.31
C LEU A 66 1.03 0.19 -8.69
N PHE A 67 0.46 -0.90 -9.18
CA PHE A 67 1.24 -2.06 -9.61
C PHE A 67 1.51 -1.98 -11.11
N LEU A 68 2.78 -1.86 -11.47
CA LEU A 68 3.24 -1.53 -12.82
C LEU A 68 4.19 -2.60 -13.34
N CYS A 69 4.29 -2.70 -14.65
CA CYS A 69 5.25 -3.60 -15.31
C CYS A 69 5.78 -3.00 -16.62
N ASN A 70 6.92 -3.54 -17.07
CA ASN A 70 7.41 -3.27 -18.41
C ASN A 70 6.58 -4.04 -19.46
N ARG A 71 6.78 -3.70 -20.74
CA ARG A 71 6.05 -4.32 -21.85
C ARG A 71 6.22 -5.84 -21.92
N GLN A 72 7.42 -6.33 -21.60
CA GLN A 72 7.76 -7.74 -21.64
C GLN A 72 7.23 -8.53 -20.43
N LYS A 73 6.67 -7.86 -19.42
CA LYS A 73 6.24 -8.46 -18.14
C LYS A 73 7.36 -9.24 -17.44
N THR A 74 8.57 -8.73 -17.52
CA THR A 74 9.76 -9.28 -16.86
C THR A 74 10.15 -8.51 -15.61
N ASN A 75 9.76 -7.24 -15.52
CA ASN A 75 10.05 -6.36 -14.39
C ASN A 75 8.75 -5.77 -13.85
N PHE A 76 8.56 -5.95 -12.54
CA PHE A 76 7.37 -5.47 -11.82
C PHE A 76 7.76 -4.41 -10.79
N TYR A 77 6.89 -3.43 -10.61
CA TYR A 77 7.11 -2.29 -9.73
C TYR A 77 5.84 -2.02 -8.92
N LEU A 78 6.01 -1.78 -7.64
CA LEU A 78 4.95 -1.22 -6.80
C LEU A 78 5.31 0.24 -6.50
N LEU A 79 4.51 1.17 -7.03
CA LEU A 79 4.67 2.59 -6.76
C LEU A 79 3.73 3.02 -5.64
N MET A 80 4.32 3.54 -4.57
CA MET A 80 3.59 4.15 -3.46
C MET A 80 3.73 5.66 -3.54
N MET A 81 2.60 6.37 -3.67
CA MET A 81 2.56 7.82 -3.81
C MET A 81 1.36 8.42 -3.08
N PRO A 82 1.36 9.75 -2.81
CA PRO A 82 0.22 10.41 -2.21
C PRO A 82 -1.07 10.19 -3.01
N GLY A 83 -2.19 9.93 -2.31
CA GLY A 83 -3.46 9.59 -2.95
C GLY A 83 -4.04 10.70 -3.83
N ASP A 84 -3.78 11.95 -3.51
CA ASP A 84 -4.26 13.14 -4.22
C ASP A 84 -3.36 13.58 -5.39
N LYS A 85 -2.15 13.03 -5.48
CA LYS A 85 -1.19 13.38 -6.54
C LYS A 85 -1.51 12.63 -7.84
N PRO A 86 -1.64 13.31 -8.99
CA PRO A 86 -1.83 12.62 -10.28
C PRO A 86 -0.62 11.75 -10.65
N PHE A 87 -0.88 10.58 -11.20
CA PHE A 87 0.15 9.70 -11.72
C PHE A 87 0.37 9.93 -13.22
N LYS A 88 1.63 10.17 -13.59
CA LYS A 88 2.07 10.30 -14.98
C LYS A 88 3.18 9.28 -15.24
N THR A 89 2.87 8.27 -16.03
CA THR A 89 3.84 7.21 -16.33
C THR A 89 5.08 7.72 -17.07
N LYS A 90 4.94 8.77 -17.87
CA LYS A 90 6.07 9.41 -18.56
C LYS A 90 7.07 10.02 -17.55
N GLU A 91 6.58 10.72 -16.55
CA GLU A 91 7.40 11.31 -15.50
C GLU A 91 8.21 10.25 -14.77
N LEU A 92 7.53 9.17 -14.33
CA LEU A 92 8.16 8.06 -13.63
C LEU A 92 9.23 7.38 -14.48
N SER A 93 8.89 7.01 -15.72
CA SER A 93 9.80 6.29 -16.60
C SER A 93 11.03 7.13 -16.95
N HIS A 94 10.86 8.43 -17.16
CA HIS A 94 11.97 9.36 -17.42
C HIS A 94 12.91 9.44 -16.22
N GLN A 95 12.34 9.55 -15.01
CA GLN A 95 13.12 9.65 -13.77
C GLN A 95 13.93 8.38 -13.48
N LEU A 96 13.36 7.20 -13.80
CA LEU A 96 14.03 5.91 -13.63
C LEU A 96 14.99 5.57 -14.77
N GLY A 97 14.95 6.32 -15.88
CA GLY A 97 15.76 6.01 -17.06
C GLY A 97 15.38 4.70 -17.77
N ILE A 98 14.10 4.34 -17.73
CA ILE A 98 13.57 3.10 -18.32
C ILE A 98 12.49 3.38 -19.36
N ALA A 99 12.13 2.36 -20.13
CA ALA A 99 11.01 2.43 -21.05
C ALA A 99 9.69 2.62 -20.28
N ARG A 100 8.68 3.16 -20.95
CA ARG A 100 7.37 3.45 -20.35
C ARG A 100 6.74 2.22 -19.72
N LEU A 101 6.34 2.35 -18.46
CA LEU A 101 5.63 1.32 -17.72
C LEU A 101 4.12 1.40 -18.02
N SER A 102 3.44 0.28 -17.83
CA SER A 102 1.99 0.16 -17.87
C SER A 102 1.48 -0.52 -16.60
N PHE A 103 0.18 -0.44 -16.34
CA PHE A 103 -0.42 -1.18 -15.23
C PHE A 103 -0.28 -2.67 -15.47
N ALA A 104 0.15 -3.40 -14.45
CA ALA A 104 0.21 -4.85 -14.46
C ALA A 104 -1.20 -5.44 -14.41
N ALA A 105 -1.34 -6.67 -14.92
CA ALA A 105 -2.63 -7.36 -14.90
C ALA A 105 -3.06 -7.74 -13.48
N PRO A 106 -4.38 -7.87 -13.22
CA PRO A 106 -4.87 -8.34 -11.92
C PRO A 106 -4.29 -9.68 -11.48
N GLU A 107 -4.04 -10.59 -12.43
CA GLU A 107 -3.45 -11.91 -12.18
C GLU A 107 -2.02 -11.81 -11.67
N ASP A 108 -1.25 -10.86 -12.20
CA ASP A 108 0.12 -10.60 -11.75
C ASP A 108 0.12 -9.98 -10.34
N MET A 109 -0.81 -9.08 -10.05
CA MET A 109 -0.98 -8.50 -8.73
C MET A 109 -1.32 -9.58 -7.68
N GLU A 110 -2.22 -10.48 -8.00
CA GLU A 110 -2.58 -11.59 -7.12
C GLU A 110 -1.40 -12.54 -6.91
N GLN A 111 -0.67 -12.86 -7.97
CA GLN A 111 0.48 -13.77 -7.92
C GLN A 111 1.61 -13.23 -7.03
N TYR A 112 1.96 -11.96 -7.17
CA TYR A 112 3.12 -11.39 -6.49
C TYR A 112 2.79 -10.76 -5.14
N LEU A 113 1.62 -10.14 -5.01
CA LEU A 113 1.25 -9.36 -3.82
C LEU A 113 0.12 -9.97 -3.01
N ASP A 114 -0.55 -10.99 -3.52
CA ASP A 114 -1.82 -11.52 -2.95
C ASP A 114 -2.84 -10.40 -2.72
N CYS A 115 -2.89 -9.45 -3.63
CA CYS A 115 -3.84 -8.33 -3.65
C CYS A 115 -4.68 -8.38 -4.92
N THR A 116 -5.83 -7.73 -4.87
CA THR A 116 -6.72 -7.52 -6.02
C THR A 116 -6.79 -6.03 -6.36
N PRO A 117 -7.24 -5.65 -7.57
CA PRO A 117 -7.45 -4.25 -7.90
C PRO A 117 -8.31 -3.54 -6.84
N GLY A 118 -7.84 -2.37 -6.41
CA GLY A 118 -8.45 -1.61 -5.31
C GLY A 118 -7.90 -1.93 -3.92
N SER A 119 -7.15 -3.03 -3.75
CA SER A 119 -6.53 -3.40 -2.47
C SER A 119 -5.00 -3.48 -2.52
N SER A 120 -4.40 -3.08 -3.63
CA SER A 120 -2.93 -3.07 -3.79
C SER A 120 -2.27 -2.33 -2.61
N SER A 121 -1.26 -2.95 -2.02
CA SER A 121 -0.66 -2.47 -0.78
C SER A 121 0.81 -2.83 -0.66
N ILE A 122 1.57 -1.94 -0.02
CA ILE A 122 2.94 -2.21 0.42
C ILE A 122 3.02 -3.45 1.32
N MET A 123 1.96 -3.75 2.06
CA MET A 123 1.88 -4.96 2.90
C MET A 123 1.97 -6.24 2.07
N GLY A 124 1.53 -6.20 0.81
CA GLY A 124 1.64 -7.32 -0.13
C GLY A 124 3.08 -7.72 -0.46
N LEU A 125 4.07 -6.86 -0.24
CA LEU A 125 5.48 -7.21 -0.44
C LEU A 125 5.95 -8.37 0.45
N ALA A 126 5.26 -8.65 1.53
CA ALA A 126 5.51 -9.84 2.36
C ALA A 126 5.27 -11.15 1.60
N ASN A 127 4.49 -11.14 0.54
CA ASN A 127 4.17 -12.30 -0.30
C ASN A 127 5.17 -12.48 -1.46
N ASP A 128 5.99 -11.48 -1.75
CA ASP A 128 7.00 -11.49 -2.80
C ASP A 128 8.34 -12.03 -2.28
N ALA A 129 8.36 -13.32 -1.91
CA ALA A 129 9.52 -13.97 -1.31
C ALA A 129 10.74 -14.03 -2.24
N GLU A 130 10.54 -14.04 -3.55
CA GLU A 130 11.61 -14.07 -4.55
C GLU A 130 12.11 -12.68 -4.94
N ASN A 131 11.58 -11.63 -4.33
CA ASN A 131 11.97 -10.24 -4.57
C ASN A 131 11.83 -9.83 -6.06
N LYS A 132 10.71 -10.19 -6.67
CA LYS A 132 10.38 -9.89 -8.07
C LYS A 132 9.84 -8.49 -8.29
N VAL A 133 9.29 -7.88 -7.24
CA VAL A 133 8.69 -6.56 -7.27
C VAL A 133 9.65 -5.54 -6.70
N GLN A 134 9.99 -4.52 -7.50
CA GLN A 134 10.74 -3.37 -7.02
C GLN A 134 9.80 -2.33 -6.42
N LEU A 135 10.01 -1.97 -5.17
CA LEU A 135 9.27 -0.87 -4.54
C LEU A 135 9.82 0.48 -5.01
N LEU A 136 8.91 1.33 -5.46
CA LEU A 136 9.14 2.74 -5.74
C LEU A 136 8.33 3.56 -4.74
N MET A 137 8.95 4.54 -4.11
CA MET A 137 8.28 5.38 -3.12
C MET A 137 8.49 6.85 -3.43
N ASP A 138 7.39 7.59 -3.52
CA ASP A 138 7.45 9.04 -3.64
C ASP A 138 8.08 9.67 -2.39
N GLU A 139 8.98 10.61 -2.57
CA GLU A 139 9.66 11.29 -1.48
C GLU A 139 8.70 11.99 -0.51
N ASP A 140 7.52 12.40 -0.97
CA ASP A 140 6.51 13.00 -0.10
C ASP A 140 5.95 12.01 0.92
N ILE A 141 5.91 10.72 0.58
CA ILE A 141 5.56 9.66 1.55
C ILE A 141 6.63 9.54 2.63
N LYS A 142 7.91 9.53 2.21
CA LYS A 142 9.05 9.47 3.15
C LYS A 142 9.08 10.65 4.12
N ALA A 143 8.68 11.84 3.65
CA ALA A 143 8.67 13.05 4.46
C ALA A 143 7.56 13.07 5.51
N GLY A 144 6.49 12.27 5.35
CA GLY A 144 5.39 12.17 6.30
C GLY A 144 5.73 11.33 7.53
N GLU A 145 5.22 11.71 8.70
CA GLU A 145 5.39 10.93 9.94
C GLU A 145 4.62 9.61 9.90
N TYR A 146 3.42 9.64 9.29
CA TYR A 146 2.53 8.50 9.14
C TYR A 146 2.17 8.26 7.69
N LEU A 147 1.84 7.02 7.37
CA LEU A 147 1.26 6.63 6.10
C LEU A 147 0.05 5.74 6.30
N GLY A 148 -0.87 5.78 5.36
CA GLY A 148 -2.03 4.88 5.31
C GLY A 148 -1.87 3.85 4.19
N CYS A 149 -2.30 2.62 4.46
CA CYS A 149 -2.32 1.56 3.46
C CYS A 149 -3.41 0.54 3.78
N HIS A 150 -3.69 -0.35 2.84
CA HIS A 150 -4.60 -1.46 3.06
C HIS A 150 -3.88 -2.69 3.61
N PRO A 151 -4.53 -3.52 4.44
CA PRO A 151 -3.99 -4.82 4.84
C PRO A 151 -4.30 -5.89 3.77
N CYS A 152 -3.94 -5.63 2.52
CA CYS A 152 -4.19 -6.48 1.34
C CYS A 152 -5.67 -6.73 1.02
N ILE A 153 -6.57 -6.01 1.66
CA ILE A 153 -8.01 -5.99 1.40
C ILE A 153 -8.52 -4.56 1.39
N ASN A 154 -9.68 -4.33 0.78
CA ASN A 154 -10.26 -3.01 0.59
C ASN A 154 -11.42 -2.71 1.57
N THR A 155 -11.56 -3.48 2.63
CA THR A 155 -12.60 -3.31 3.65
C THR A 155 -12.08 -2.76 4.97
N SER A 156 -10.77 -2.58 5.04
CA SER A 156 -10.06 -1.96 6.16
C SER A 156 -8.89 -1.12 5.65
N SER A 157 -8.49 -0.13 6.43
CA SER A 157 -7.31 0.68 6.17
C SER A 157 -6.49 0.83 7.43
N LEU A 158 -5.18 0.87 7.27
CA LEU A 158 -4.21 0.94 8.35
C LEU A 158 -3.48 2.27 8.33
N LYS A 159 -3.05 2.70 9.51
CA LYS A 159 -2.11 3.78 9.72
C LYS A 159 -0.86 3.23 10.40
N LEU A 160 0.31 3.51 9.84
CA LEU A 160 1.59 3.12 10.39
C LEU A 160 2.52 4.32 10.48
N ARG A 161 3.52 4.25 11.37
CA ARG A 161 4.62 5.21 11.31
C ARG A 161 5.49 4.93 10.11
N THR A 162 5.81 5.95 9.35
CA THR A 162 6.68 5.84 8.17
C THR A 162 8.04 5.24 8.53
N ALA A 163 8.62 5.64 9.65
CA ALA A 163 9.89 5.09 10.15
C ALA A 163 9.81 3.58 10.39
N ASP A 164 8.72 3.07 10.96
CA ASP A 164 8.53 1.63 11.20
C ASP A 164 8.44 0.86 9.88
N VAL A 165 7.80 1.42 8.88
CA VAL A 165 7.75 0.81 7.53
C VAL A 165 9.13 0.76 6.90
N LEU A 166 9.86 1.86 6.91
CA LEU A 166 11.18 1.97 6.26
C LEU A 166 12.27 1.18 6.99
N GLU A 167 12.28 1.21 8.31
CA GLU A 167 13.37 0.68 9.13
C GLU A 167 13.13 -0.73 9.63
N THR A 168 11.89 -1.18 9.73
CA THR A 168 11.53 -2.49 10.29
C THR A 168 10.79 -3.38 9.29
N PHE A 169 9.69 -2.92 8.72
CA PHE A 169 8.88 -3.74 7.82
C PHE A 169 9.62 -4.11 6.53
N LEU A 170 10.11 -3.12 5.79
CA LEU A 170 10.77 -3.35 4.51
C LEU A 170 12.02 -4.23 4.62
N PRO A 171 12.92 -4.03 5.59
CA PRO A 171 14.03 -4.96 5.78
C PRO A 171 13.59 -6.38 6.10
N ALA A 172 12.53 -6.54 6.90
CA ALA A 172 12.01 -7.86 7.28
C ALA A 172 11.45 -8.64 6.09
N VAL A 173 10.90 -7.96 5.09
CA VAL A 173 10.38 -8.56 3.86
C VAL A 173 11.37 -8.48 2.69
N HIS A 174 12.61 -8.10 2.97
CA HIS A 174 13.73 -8.05 2.00
C HIS A 174 13.50 -7.13 0.80
N HIS A 175 12.80 -6.01 1.01
CA HIS A 175 12.57 -5.00 -0.02
C HIS A 175 13.23 -3.68 0.37
N GLU A 176 13.84 -3.04 -0.62
CA GLU A 176 14.48 -1.73 -0.49
C GLU A 176 13.83 -0.77 -1.49
N PRO A 177 13.33 0.39 -1.05
CA PRO A 177 12.68 1.34 -1.94
C PRO A 177 13.68 2.12 -2.79
N ILE A 178 13.29 2.39 -4.04
CA ILE A 178 13.86 3.46 -4.84
C ILE A 178 12.96 4.68 -4.64
N PHE A 179 13.53 5.78 -4.15
CA PHE A 179 12.77 7.01 -3.98
C PHE A 179 12.69 7.78 -5.29
N VAL A 180 11.48 8.29 -5.55
CA VAL A 180 11.19 9.08 -6.74
C VAL A 180 10.57 10.42 -6.33
N HIS A 181 10.77 11.45 -7.13
CA HIS A 181 10.19 12.76 -6.92
C HIS A 181 9.16 13.02 -8.01
N LEU A 182 7.89 12.80 -7.70
CA LEU A 182 6.80 12.97 -8.65
C LEU A 182 6.09 14.30 -8.40
N THR A 183 5.90 15.08 -9.47
CA THR A 183 5.22 16.37 -9.41
C THR A 183 3.75 16.28 -9.84
N GLY A 184 3.41 15.25 -10.63
CA GLY A 184 2.09 15.09 -11.23
C GLY A 184 1.90 15.95 -12.50
N GLU A 185 2.97 16.50 -13.07
CA GLU A 185 2.99 17.32 -14.27
C GLU A 185 3.35 16.55 -15.56
#